data_5ebc2a07589217a2e9a5d93b2fdf1da5
#
_entry.id   5ebc2a07589217a2e9a5d93b2fdf1da5
#
_cell.length_a   1.000
_cell.length_b   1.000
_cell.length_c   1.000
_cell.angle_alpha   90.00
_cell.angle_beta   90.00
_cell.angle_gamma   90.00
#
_symmetry.space_group_name_H-M   'P 1'
#
loop_
_entity.id
_entity.type
_entity.pdbx_description
1 polymer ?
#
loop_
_entity_poly.entity_id
_entity_poly.type
_entity_poly.pdbx_seq_one_letter_code
_entity_poly.pdbx_strand_id
1 'polypeptide(L)'
;MGLAAMNRCVYIVSTYYHALISSAKQIVSRRDADIIVTGYIPDGESLSLRLENSGLFARTYYIRSVVEYQARSRLDYYFNQHRKNSRLVSGQLPVGLKSYDEIYIYHDDTWVARYLKDSRIKYHLIEDALNSLESIGTSNFSYMLINSRLKCRLKRLFHIGYLYCGTDRNTLTVEVNDARGVHIPNMCAQLVELPRERLFSSLSDGDVELLERIFPVSVGQIPENSVLLLTQALKEYNVVSDDSQQLRIYRALADRFVGKGETLVIKPHPRDTADYSAEFPDAVVLDKNMPVEMLELKRQVHFRTAFALDFSTVSRLKCADSMTVVSREFINEVNCGKVP
;
A
#
# COMPACT_ATOMS: atom_id res chain seq x y z
N MET A 1 41.71 -4.87 7.56
CA MET A 1 40.56 -4.29 6.86
C MET A 1 39.33 -4.57 7.73
N GLY A 2 38.86 -3.56 8.46
CA GLY A 2 37.61 -3.69 9.26
C GLY A 2 36.44 -3.86 8.33
N LEU A 3 35.69 -4.93 8.49
CA LEU A 3 34.34 -5.06 7.92
C LEU A 3 33.55 -3.84 8.39
N ALA A 4 33.24 -2.92 7.47
CA ALA A 4 32.25 -1.88 7.75
C ALA A 4 30.99 -2.62 8.23
N ALA A 5 30.54 -2.30 9.44
CA ALA A 5 29.29 -2.87 9.96
C ALA A 5 28.22 -2.61 8.89
N MET A 6 27.69 -3.66 8.28
CA MET A 6 26.59 -3.52 7.31
C MET A 6 25.42 -2.90 8.06
N ASN A 7 24.98 -1.73 7.61
CA ASN A 7 23.80 -1.07 8.18
C ASN A 7 22.59 -2.01 8.07
N ARG A 8 22.10 -2.44 9.22
CA ARG A 8 20.96 -3.36 9.31
C ARG A 8 19.66 -2.59 9.18
N CYS A 9 18.82 -2.98 8.25
CA CYS A 9 17.55 -2.32 8.05
C CYS A 9 16.34 -3.26 8.24
N VAL A 10 15.14 -2.67 8.43
CA VAL A 10 13.90 -3.42 8.48
C VAL A 10 12.81 -2.71 7.71
N TYR A 11 12.07 -3.48 6.90
CA TYR A 11 10.85 -3.05 6.24
C TYR A 11 9.64 -3.55 7.01
N ILE A 12 8.66 -2.66 7.30
CA ILE A 12 7.43 -3.04 7.98
C ILE A 12 6.26 -2.78 7.04
N VAL A 13 5.62 -3.87 6.61
CA VAL A 13 4.67 -3.87 5.50
C VAL A 13 3.25 -4.19 5.96
N SER A 14 2.26 -3.51 5.37
CA SER A 14 0.85 -3.62 5.73
C SER A 14 -0.07 -3.86 4.52
N THR A 15 0.49 -3.93 3.31
CA THR A 15 -0.21 -4.29 2.07
C THR A 15 0.68 -5.14 1.17
N TYR A 16 0.10 -5.81 0.19
CA TYR A 16 0.87 -6.55 -0.82
C TYR A 16 1.76 -5.62 -1.65
N TYR A 17 1.30 -4.39 -1.95
CA TYR A 17 2.10 -3.37 -2.61
C TYR A 17 3.36 -3.02 -1.80
N HIS A 18 3.22 -2.80 -0.48
CA HIS A 18 4.37 -2.52 0.38
C HIS A 18 5.39 -3.66 0.35
N ALA A 19 4.91 -4.91 0.41
CA ALA A 19 5.77 -6.08 0.36
C ALA A 19 6.50 -6.17 -1.00
N LEU A 20 5.82 -5.89 -2.12
CA LEU A 20 6.42 -5.86 -3.45
C LEU A 20 7.51 -4.78 -3.56
N ILE A 21 7.20 -3.55 -3.15
CA ILE A 21 8.17 -2.44 -3.21
C ILE A 21 9.39 -2.71 -2.31
N SER A 22 9.16 -3.24 -1.09
CA SER A 22 10.26 -3.63 -0.19
C SER A 22 11.12 -4.73 -0.80
N SER A 23 10.50 -5.74 -1.43
CA SER A 23 11.22 -6.82 -2.11
C SER A 23 12.05 -6.31 -3.28
N ALA A 24 11.47 -5.47 -4.14
CA ALA A 24 12.20 -4.86 -5.26
C ALA A 24 13.39 -4.00 -4.76
N LYS A 25 13.17 -3.18 -3.73
CA LYS A 25 14.24 -2.38 -3.10
C LYS A 25 15.33 -3.27 -2.53
N GLN A 26 14.98 -4.37 -1.88
CA GLN A 26 15.92 -5.33 -1.31
C GLN A 26 16.76 -6.02 -2.40
N ILE A 27 16.13 -6.44 -3.49
CA ILE A 27 16.83 -7.02 -4.66
C ILE A 27 17.90 -6.06 -5.19
N VAL A 28 17.54 -4.79 -5.36
CA VAL A 28 18.45 -3.77 -5.92
C VAL A 28 19.54 -3.38 -4.93
N SER A 29 19.20 -3.22 -3.64
CA SER A 29 20.14 -2.71 -2.63
C SER A 29 21.02 -3.77 -2.01
N ARG A 30 20.57 -5.02 -1.95
CA ARG A 30 21.23 -6.19 -1.34
C ARG A 30 21.76 -5.92 0.08
N ARG A 31 20.95 -5.24 0.89
CA ARG A 31 21.32 -4.88 2.26
C ARG A 31 21.11 -6.06 3.23
N ASP A 32 21.67 -5.97 4.43
CA ASP A 32 21.26 -6.81 5.56
C ASP A 32 19.90 -6.31 6.07
N ALA A 33 18.83 -6.90 5.55
CA ALA A 33 17.48 -6.46 5.77
C ALA A 33 16.58 -7.55 6.32
N ASP A 34 15.79 -7.19 7.33
CA ASP A 34 14.65 -7.98 7.81
C ASP A 34 13.33 -7.41 7.24
N ILE A 35 12.28 -8.23 7.24
CA ILE A 35 10.93 -7.78 6.90
C ILE A 35 9.93 -8.19 7.97
N ILE A 36 9.01 -7.29 8.32
CA ILE A 36 7.90 -7.55 9.25
C ILE A 36 6.59 -7.40 8.48
N VAL A 37 5.87 -8.49 8.32
CA VAL A 37 4.53 -8.54 7.72
C VAL A 37 3.51 -8.33 8.82
N THR A 38 2.62 -7.35 8.68
CA THR A 38 1.58 -7.05 9.69
C THR A 38 0.25 -7.71 9.33
N GLY A 39 -0.58 -7.98 10.31
CA GLY A 39 -1.90 -8.58 10.15
C GLY A 39 -2.95 -7.69 9.46
N TYR A 40 -2.54 -6.53 8.93
CA TYR A 40 -3.38 -5.75 8.00
C TYR A 40 -3.46 -6.39 6.61
N ILE A 41 -2.50 -7.26 6.27
CA ILE A 41 -2.49 -8.00 5.00
C ILE A 41 -3.42 -9.20 5.15
N PRO A 42 -4.48 -9.33 4.35
CA PRO A 42 -5.22 -10.57 4.24
C PRO A 42 -4.25 -11.68 3.86
N ASP A 43 -4.32 -12.84 4.51
CA ASP A 43 -3.39 -13.96 4.28
C ASP A 43 -1.89 -13.60 4.49
N GLY A 44 -1.61 -12.67 5.41
CA GLY A 44 -0.26 -12.19 5.70
C GLY A 44 0.70 -13.26 6.20
N GLU A 45 0.18 -14.31 6.83
CA GLU A 45 0.97 -15.46 7.27
C GLU A 45 1.52 -16.24 6.07
N SER A 46 0.70 -16.52 5.06
CA SER A 46 1.12 -17.17 3.83
C SER A 46 2.12 -16.31 3.03
N LEU A 47 1.91 -14.99 2.99
CA LEU A 47 2.88 -14.07 2.38
C LEU A 47 4.22 -14.12 3.14
N SER A 48 4.20 -14.14 4.47
CA SER A 48 5.43 -14.19 5.26
C SER A 48 6.23 -15.47 4.99
N LEU A 49 5.57 -16.62 4.84
CA LEU A 49 6.21 -17.88 4.47
C LEU A 49 6.83 -17.83 3.06
N ARG A 50 6.16 -17.22 2.09
CA ARG A 50 6.73 -17.05 0.73
C ARG A 50 7.97 -16.13 0.75
N LEU A 51 7.92 -15.05 1.53
CA LEU A 51 9.06 -14.15 1.72
C LEU A 51 10.24 -14.86 2.41
N GLU A 52 9.98 -15.66 3.42
CA GLU A 52 11.00 -16.47 4.11
C GLU A 52 11.64 -17.48 3.17
N ASN A 53 10.82 -18.25 2.43
CA ASN A 53 11.29 -19.25 1.47
C ASN A 53 12.05 -18.64 0.27
N SER A 54 11.84 -17.36 -0.02
CA SER A 54 12.58 -16.66 -1.09
C SER A 54 14.05 -16.41 -0.75
N GLY A 55 14.40 -16.40 0.54
CA GLY A 55 15.74 -16.04 1.02
C GLY A 55 16.15 -14.59 0.76
N LEU A 56 15.20 -13.73 0.36
CA LEU A 56 15.46 -12.34 0.00
C LEU A 56 15.81 -11.45 1.21
N PHE A 57 15.22 -11.76 2.36
CA PHE A 57 15.46 -11.06 3.62
C PHE A 57 16.22 -11.97 4.60
N ALA A 58 17.05 -11.38 5.45
CA ALA A 58 17.79 -12.11 6.46
C ALA A 58 16.87 -12.81 7.46
N ARG A 59 15.75 -12.15 7.82
CA ARG A 59 14.68 -12.69 8.64
C ARG A 59 13.33 -12.14 8.21
N THR A 60 12.32 -13.00 8.30
CA THR A 60 10.91 -12.62 8.07
C THR A 60 10.13 -12.83 9.35
N TYR A 61 9.34 -11.83 9.73
CA TYR A 61 8.47 -11.90 10.90
C TYR A 61 7.02 -11.64 10.50
N TYR A 62 6.08 -12.33 11.15
CA TYR A 62 4.65 -12.06 11.03
C TYR A 62 4.08 -11.58 12.36
N ILE A 63 3.35 -10.48 12.35
CA ILE A 63 2.67 -9.92 13.53
C ILE A 63 1.18 -9.81 13.21
N ARG A 64 0.39 -10.77 13.71
CA ARG A 64 -1.05 -10.81 13.45
C ARG A 64 -1.81 -9.61 14.00
N SER A 65 -1.52 -9.23 15.24
CA SER A 65 -2.17 -8.08 15.89
C SER A 65 -1.29 -7.54 17.00
N VAL A 66 -1.48 -6.28 17.33
CA VAL A 66 -0.81 -5.61 18.45
C VAL A 66 -1.85 -4.83 19.26
N VAL A 67 -1.80 -5.01 20.58
CA VAL A 67 -2.62 -4.25 21.50
C VAL A 67 -1.94 -2.92 21.82
N GLU A 68 -2.63 -1.81 21.57
CA GLU A 68 -2.17 -0.47 21.90
C GLU A 68 -2.76 0.01 23.22
N TYR A 69 -2.00 0.86 23.93
CA TYR A 69 -2.51 1.50 25.12
C TYR A 69 -3.59 2.51 24.76
N GLN A 70 -4.75 2.41 25.43
CA GLN A 70 -5.86 3.35 25.29
C GLN A 70 -5.93 4.24 26.53
N ALA A 71 -5.73 5.54 26.34
CA ALA A 71 -5.81 6.50 27.42
C ALA A 71 -7.25 6.59 27.98
N ARG A 72 -7.38 6.59 29.32
CA ARG A 72 -8.67 6.59 30.01
C ARG A 72 -9.27 8.02 30.17
N SER A 73 -8.46 9.04 29.99
CA SER A 73 -8.85 10.45 30.09
C SER A 73 -7.92 11.34 29.26
N ARG A 74 -8.29 12.63 29.07
CA ARG A 74 -7.41 13.62 28.42
C ARG A 74 -6.08 13.79 29.15
N LEU A 75 -6.10 13.82 30.48
CA LEU A 75 -4.87 13.93 31.28
C LEU A 75 -4.00 12.68 31.11
N ASP A 76 -4.58 11.49 31.14
CA ASP A 76 -3.87 10.24 30.93
C ASP A 76 -3.26 10.19 29.52
N TYR A 77 -3.99 10.68 28.48
CA TYR A 77 -3.47 10.82 27.12
C TYR A 77 -2.23 11.72 27.08
N TYR A 78 -2.27 12.92 27.66
CA TYR A 78 -1.14 13.84 27.61
C TYR A 78 0.09 13.38 28.39
N PHE A 79 -0.09 12.72 29.54
CA PHE A 79 1.03 12.38 30.43
C PHE A 79 1.51 10.92 30.30
N ASN A 80 0.65 10.00 29.90
CA ASN A 80 0.95 8.58 29.98
C ASN A 80 0.92 7.85 28.64
N GLN A 81 0.15 8.34 27.63
CA GLN A 81 -0.08 7.62 26.35
C GLN A 81 1.24 7.13 25.76
N HIS A 82 2.16 8.01 25.50
CA HIS A 82 3.42 7.69 24.82
C HIS A 82 4.24 6.62 25.58
N ARG A 83 4.42 6.83 26.89
CA ARG A 83 5.24 5.91 27.69
C ARG A 83 4.61 4.55 27.86
N LYS A 84 3.29 4.50 28.15
CA LYS A 84 2.58 3.24 28.37
C LYS A 84 2.42 2.46 27.06
N ASN A 85 2.10 3.15 25.96
CA ASN A 85 1.98 2.54 24.66
C ASN A 85 3.32 1.96 24.17
N SER A 86 4.41 2.72 24.28
CA SER A 86 5.76 2.25 23.93
C SER A 86 6.14 0.98 24.70
N ARG A 87 5.86 0.92 26.00
CA ARG A 87 6.14 -0.27 26.82
C ARG A 87 5.29 -1.48 26.44
N LEU A 88 3.97 -1.25 26.24
CA LEU A 88 3.02 -2.31 25.92
C LEU A 88 3.33 -2.92 24.55
N VAL A 89 3.54 -2.08 23.53
CA VAL A 89 3.84 -2.54 22.16
C VAL A 89 5.21 -3.22 22.11
N SER A 90 6.22 -2.67 22.77
CA SER A 90 7.58 -3.25 22.80
C SER A 90 7.59 -4.71 23.28
N GLY A 91 6.74 -5.06 24.25
CA GLY A 91 6.62 -6.43 24.76
C GLY A 91 5.95 -7.42 23.80
N GLN A 92 5.34 -6.94 22.73
CA GLN A 92 4.64 -7.76 21.73
C GLN A 92 5.41 -7.92 20.42
N LEU A 93 6.52 -7.18 20.25
CA LEU A 93 7.33 -7.26 19.05
C LEU A 93 8.27 -8.47 19.08
N PRO A 94 8.43 -9.19 17.96
CA PRO A 94 9.34 -10.33 17.85
C PRO A 94 10.80 -9.92 17.90
N VAL A 95 11.09 -8.65 17.65
CA VAL A 95 12.43 -8.07 17.63
C VAL A 95 12.39 -6.61 18.09
N GLY A 96 13.44 -6.18 18.78
CA GLY A 96 13.58 -4.80 19.22
C GLY A 96 13.91 -3.85 18.07
N LEU A 97 12.97 -2.97 17.69
CA LEU A 97 13.18 -2.06 16.55
C LEU A 97 14.35 -1.08 16.73
N LYS A 98 14.80 -0.85 17.96
CA LYS A 98 15.99 -0.03 18.24
C LYS A 98 17.32 -0.65 17.80
N SER A 99 17.32 -1.93 17.45
CA SER A 99 18.52 -2.64 16.97
C SER A 99 18.80 -2.45 15.49
N TYR A 100 17.91 -1.77 14.77
CA TYR A 100 18.09 -1.44 13.36
C TYR A 100 18.60 -0.02 13.17
N ASP A 101 19.50 0.15 12.22
CA ASP A 101 20.03 1.45 11.84
C ASP A 101 19.01 2.24 11.01
N GLU A 102 18.23 1.53 10.19
CA GLU A 102 17.21 2.10 9.33
C GLU A 102 15.89 1.31 9.43
N ILE A 103 14.79 2.02 9.58
CA ILE A 103 13.44 1.44 9.65
C ILE A 103 12.59 2.09 8.58
N TYR A 104 11.99 1.27 7.71
CA TYR A 104 11.12 1.71 6.63
C TYR A 104 9.68 1.31 6.90
N ILE A 105 8.77 2.29 6.87
CA ILE A 105 7.33 2.08 7.01
C ILE A 105 6.59 2.79 5.87
N TYR A 106 5.35 2.41 5.61
CA TYR A 106 4.51 2.97 4.54
C TYR A 106 3.36 3.83 5.07
N HIS A 107 2.86 3.50 6.24
CA HIS A 107 1.83 4.27 6.93
C HIS A 107 2.36 4.82 8.23
N ASP A 108 2.24 6.12 8.44
CA ASP A 108 2.67 6.73 9.68
C ASP A 108 1.53 7.08 10.66
N ASP A 109 0.36 6.48 10.44
CA ASP A 109 -0.82 6.51 11.33
C ASP A 109 -1.18 5.15 11.97
N THR A 110 -0.43 4.08 11.64
CA THR A 110 -0.61 2.74 12.21
C THR A 110 -0.02 2.62 13.62
N TRP A 111 -0.29 1.48 14.28
CA TRP A 111 0.30 1.15 15.58
C TRP A 111 1.85 1.17 15.55
N VAL A 112 2.44 0.72 14.44
CA VAL A 112 3.90 0.73 14.24
C VAL A 112 4.43 2.16 14.34
N ALA A 113 3.86 3.06 13.54
CA ALA A 113 4.27 4.45 13.51
C ALA A 113 4.07 5.13 14.85
N ARG A 114 2.95 4.87 15.52
CA ARG A 114 2.70 5.37 16.90
C ARG A 114 3.76 4.87 17.87
N TYR A 115 4.09 3.56 17.81
CA TYR A 115 5.16 3.00 18.63
C TYR A 115 6.52 3.65 18.38
N LEU A 116 6.90 3.86 17.11
CA LEU A 116 8.16 4.50 16.74
C LEU A 116 8.22 5.94 17.29
N LYS A 117 7.13 6.71 17.13
CA LYS A 117 6.99 8.07 17.68
C LYS A 117 7.05 8.07 19.20
N ASP A 118 6.32 7.16 19.87
CA ASP A 118 6.27 7.02 21.33
C ASP A 118 7.65 6.64 21.92
N SER A 119 8.38 5.80 21.19
CA SER A 119 9.71 5.33 21.58
C SER A 119 10.85 6.26 21.12
N ARG A 120 10.52 7.34 20.41
CA ARG A 120 11.46 8.28 19.79
C ARG A 120 12.47 7.63 18.85
N ILE A 121 12.02 6.59 18.14
CA ILE A 121 12.81 5.87 17.15
C ILE A 121 12.65 6.61 15.82
N LYS A 122 13.76 6.82 15.11
CA LYS A 122 13.78 7.42 13.78
C LYS A 122 13.35 6.40 12.74
N TYR A 123 12.69 6.88 11.67
CA TYR A 123 12.23 6.02 10.59
C TYR A 123 12.15 6.77 9.26
N HIS A 124 12.11 6.02 8.19
CA HIS A 124 11.85 6.47 6.83
C HIS A 124 10.41 6.11 6.46
N LEU A 125 9.68 7.07 5.91
CA LEU A 125 8.33 6.87 5.39
C LEU A 125 8.41 6.70 3.88
N ILE A 126 7.83 5.62 3.36
CA ILE A 126 7.63 5.41 1.93
C ILE A 126 6.14 5.64 1.65
N GLU A 127 5.80 6.25 0.52
CA GLU A 127 4.39 6.45 0.19
C GLU A 127 3.61 5.12 0.10
N ASP A 128 2.39 5.15 0.61
CA ASP A 128 1.52 3.99 0.79
C ASP A 128 1.08 3.33 -0.55
N ALA A 129 0.79 4.14 -1.54
CA ALA A 129 0.45 3.73 -2.90
C ALA A 129 1.03 4.73 -3.89
N LEU A 130 1.08 4.37 -5.16
CA LEU A 130 1.65 5.21 -6.21
C LEU A 130 1.04 6.62 -6.20
N ASN A 131 1.85 7.64 -5.91
CA ASN A 131 1.47 9.06 -5.81
C ASN A 131 0.36 9.37 -4.78
N SER A 132 0.23 8.55 -3.75
CA SER A 132 -0.79 8.73 -2.70
C SER A 132 -0.64 10.06 -1.92
N LEU A 133 0.55 10.62 -1.88
CA LEU A 133 0.83 11.88 -1.17
C LEU A 133 0.53 13.15 -1.98
N GLU A 134 0.33 13.07 -3.29
CA GLU A 134 -0.04 14.22 -4.13
C GLU A 134 -1.37 14.85 -3.71
N SER A 135 -2.34 14.04 -3.29
CA SER A 135 -3.70 14.49 -2.95
C SER A 135 -3.87 14.94 -1.49
N ILE A 136 -2.87 14.76 -0.64
CA ILE A 136 -3.00 15.04 0.79
C ILE A 136 -3.28 16.52 1.08
N GLY A 137 -2.73 17.43 0.29
CA GLY A 137 -2.98 18.88 0.43
C GLY A 137 -4.39 19.32 0.04
N THR A 138 -5.14 18.51 -0.71
CA THR A 138 -6.46 18.83 -1.27
C THR A 138 -7.62 18.02 -0.69
N SER A 139 -7.33 16.94 0.05
CA SER A 139 -8.33 16.02 0.59
C SER A 139 -8.73 16.37 2.04
N ASN A 140 -9.82 15.73 2.52
CA ASN A 140 -10.27 15.78 3.93
C ASN A 140 -9.21 15.26 4.95
N PHE A 141 -8.09 14.72 4.49
CA PHE A 141 -6.91 14.41 5.29
C PHE A 141 -6.26 15.66 5.90
N SER A 142 -6.59 16.85 5.41
CA SER A 142 -6.03 18.12 5.91
C SER A 142 -6.31 18.39 7.39
N TYR A 143 -7.34 17.79 8.01
CA TYR A 143 -7.54 17.91 9.45
C TYR A 143 -6.56 17.06 10.28
N MET A 144 -5.98 16.00 9.74
CA MET A 144 -4.91 15.23 10.37
C MET A 144 -3.57 15.96 10.30
N LEU A 145 -3.42 16.88 9.34
CA LEU A 145 -2.28 17.77 9.21
C LEU A 145 -2.55 19.03 9.99
N ILE A 146 -1.65 19.38 10.92
CA ILE A 146 -1.77 20.63 11.65
C ILE A 146 -1.23 21.76 10.78
N ASN A 147 -2.12 22.54 10.17
CA ASN A 147 -1.72 23.66 9.31
C ASN A 147 -1.02 24.80 10.08
N SER A 148 -1.24 24.94 11.39
CA SER A 148 -0.57 25.94 12.22
C SER A 148 0.86 25.54 12.56
N ARG A 149 1.85 26.30 12.09
CA ARG A 149 3.27 26.10 12.42
C ARG A 149 3.52 26.08 13.93
N LEU A 150 2.85 26.96 14.69
CA LEU A 150 2.99 27.02 16.14
C LEU A 150 2.51 25.73 16.81
N LYS A 151 1.34 25.22 16.44
CA LYS A 151 0.81 23.95 16.98
C LYS A 151 1.73 22.77 16.66
N CYS A 152 2.25 22.68 15.45
CA CYS A 152 3.23 21.65 15.08
C CYS A 152 4.50 21.76 15.93
N ARG A 153 5.04 22.97 16.10
CA ARG A 153 6.24 23.19 16.95
C ARG A 153 5.98 22.79 18.39
N LEU A 154 4.85 23.16 18.98
CA LEU A 154 4.49 22.80 20.35
C LEU A 154 4.33 21.29 20.51
N LYS A 155 3.63 20.62 19.57
CA LYS A 155 3.51 19.15 19.60
C LYS A 155 4.87 18.44 19.52
N ARG A 156 5.76 18.93 18.66
CA ARG A 156 7.14 18.39 18.56
C ARG A 156 7.94 18.61 19.83
N LEU A 157 7.84 19.82 20.41
CA LEU A 157 8.60 20.18 21.62
C LEU A 157 8.15 19.38 22.84
N PHE A 158 6.85 19.32 23.07
CA PHE A 158 6.27 18.66 24.24
C PHE A 158 5.92 17.20 24.01
N HIS A 159 6.14 16.67 22.80
CA HIS A 159 5.78 15.30 22.43
C HIS A 159 4.31 14.96 22.74
N ILE A 160 3.40 15.83 22.32
CA ILE A 160 1.97 15.73 22.61
C ILE A 160 1.22 15.32 21.32
N GLY A 161 0.55 14.16 21.37
CA GLY A 161 -0.20 13.61 20.24
C GLY A 161 0.70 13.24 19.06
N TYR A 162 0.08 12.78 17.97
CA TYR A 162 0.78 12.30 16.78
C TYR A 162 0.76 13.35 15.67
N LEU A 163 1.82 13.37 14.90
CA LEU A 163 1.98 14.11 13.65
C LEU A 163 2.26 13.10 12.54
N TYR A 164 1.80 13.39 11.30
CA TYR A 164 1.78 12.44 10.19
C TYR A 164 2.43 13.03 8.95
N CYS A 165 2.64 12.19 7.93
CA CYS A 165 3.13 12.58 6.60
C CYS A 165 4.43 13.39 6.65
N GLY A 166 5.42 12.91 7.39
CA GLY A 166 6.72 13.57 7.47
C GLY A 166 6.76 14.83 8.33
N THR A 167 5.67 15.18 9.04
CA THR A 167 5.63 16.32 9.95
C THR A 167 6.09 15.99 11.38
N ASP A 168 6.27 14.70 11.70
CA ASP A 168 6.85 14.25 12.97
C ASP A 168 8.39 14.33 12.94
N ARG A 169 8.99 14.72 14.05
CA ARG A 169 10.46 14.85 14.19
C ARG A 169 11.22 13.52 14.06
N ASN A 170 10.52 12.38 14.20
CA ASN A 170 11.14 11.07 14.08
C ASN A 170 11.17 10.58 12.63
N THR A 171 10.43 11.20 11.71
CA THR A 171 10.50 10.92 10.28
C THR A 171 11.76 11.56 9.69
N LEU A 172 12.65 10.75 9.16
CA LEU A 172 13.89 11.22 8.53
C LEU A 172 13.64 11.64 7.09
N THR A 173 13.05 10.74 6.30
CA THR A 173 12.71 10.98 4.90
C THR A 173 11.28 10.60 4.60
N VAL A 174 10.71 11.21 3.59
CA VAL A 174 9.48 10.78 2.92
C VAL A 174 9.86 10.43 1.49
N GLU A 175 9.80 9.14 1.15
CA GLU A 175 10.09 8.66 -0.19
C GLU A 175 8.81 8.61 -1.01
N VAL A 176 8.85 9.24 -2.19
CA VAL A 176 7.72 9.36 -3.11
C VAL A 176 8.10 8.95 -4.52
N ASN A 177 7.13 8.57 -5.32
CA ASN A 177 7.34 8.25 -6.73
C ASN A 177 7.63 9.52 -7.56
N ASP A 178 6.87 10.60 -7.31
CA ASP A 178 7.02 11.91 -7.97
C ASP A 178 6.90 13.02 -6.91
N ALA A 179 7.90 13.84 -6.80
CA ALA A 179 7.94 14.91 -5.79
C ALA A 179 7.19 16.18 -6.22
N ARG A 180 6.88 16.34 -7.51
CA ARG A 180 6.34 17.59 -8.08
C ARG A 180 4.97 18.00 -7.54
N GLY A 181 4.12 16.99 -7.24
CA GLY A 181 2.77 17.21 -6.73
C GLY A 181 2.66 17.19 -5.20
N VAL A 182 3.74 16.91 -4.48
CA VAL A 182 3.69 16.69 -3.03
C VAL A 182 3.83 18.01 -2.26
N HIS A 183 2.75 18.46 -1.65
CA HIS A 183 2.70 19.65 -0.82
C HIS A 183 2.17 19.34 0.57
N ILE A 184 3.06 18.96 1.49
CA ILE A 184 2.70 18.65 2.87
C ILE A 184 3.06 19.82 3.78
N PRO A 185 2.05 20.52 4.36
CA PRO A 185 2.30 21.64 5.26
C PRO A 185 3.12 21.23 6.48
N ASN A 186 4.12 22.05 6.83
CA ASN A 186 4.98 21.82 8.00
C ASN A 186 5.79 20.51 8.00
N MET A 187 5.99 19.89 6.88
CA MET A 187 6.90 18.75 6.74
C MET A 187 8.29 19.14 7.25
N CYS A 188 8.92 18.27 8.02
CA CYS A 188 10.28 18.44 8.52
C CYS A 188 11.21 17.32 8.04
N ALA A 189 10.66 16.24 7.53
CA ALA A 189 11.41 15.17 6.88
C ALA A 189 11.95 15.64 5.51
N GLN A 190 13.04 15.05 5.08
CA GLN A 190 13.55 15.24 3.73
C GLN A 190 12.66 14.51 2.72
N LEU A 191 12.18 15.21 1.69
CA LEU A 191 11.51 14.58 0.56
C LEU A 191 12.54 13.91 -0.35
N VAL A 192 12.32 12.64 -0.69
CA VAL A 192 13.19 11.85 -1.55
C VAL A 192 12.36 11.29 -2.70
N GLU A 193 12.73 11.63 -3.93
CA GLU A 193 12.08 11.07 -5.12
C GLU A 193 12.76 9.75 -5.52
N LEU A 194 11.97 8.70 -5.60
CA LEU A 194 12.40 7.40 -6.14
C LEU A 194 11.29 6.84 -7.05
N PRO A 195 11.34 7.15 -8.36
CA PRO A 195 10.36 6.69 -9.33
C PRO A 195 10.26 5.15 -9.34
N ARG A 196 9.05 4.62 -9.22
CA ARG A 196 8.82 3.16 -9.25
C ARG A 196 9.23 2.54 -10.58
N GLU A 197 9.08 3.28 -11.67
CA GLU A 197 9.60 2.89 -12.97
C GLU A 197 11.10 2.63 -12.95
N ARG A 198 11.88 3.51 -12.31
CA ARG A 198 13.33 3.34 -12.18
C ARG A 198 13.68 2.11 -11.34
N LEU A 199 12.92 1.87 -10.27
CA LEU A 199 13.08 0.68 -9.44
C LEU A 199 12.80 -0.59 -10.23
N PHE A 200 11.68 -0.66 -10.95
CA PHE A 200 11.28 -1.83 -11.71
C PHE A 200 12.14 -2.08 -12.95
N SER A 201 12.58 -1.03 -13.64
CA SER A 201 13.47 -1.17 -14.80
C SER A 201 14.87 -1.66 -14.44
N SER A 202 15.28 -1.56 -13.18
CA SER A 202 16.57 -2.09 -12.70
C SER A 202 16.54 -3.58 -12.35
N LEU A 203 15.35 -4.22 -12.38
CA LEU A 203 15.20 -5.64 -12.11
C LEU A 203 15.51 -6.46 -13.36
N SER A 204 16.28 -7.54 -13.20
CA SER A 204 16.50 -8.54 -14.24
C SER A 204 15.31 -9.50 -14.36
N ASP A 205 15.26 -10.28 -15.44
CA ASP A 205 14.20 -11.29 -15.60
C ASP A 205 14.22 -12.32 -14.46
N GLY A 206 15.39 -12.73 -13.98
CA GLY A 206 15.51 -13.61 -12.80
C GLY A 206 15.00 -12.98 -11.50
N ASP A 207 15.12 -11.66 -11.35
CA ASP A 207 14.55 -10.92 -10.21
C ASP A 207 13.03 -10.89 -10.30
N VAL A 208 12.47 -10.74 -11.50
CA VAL A 208 11.03 -10.79 -11.73
C VAL A 208 10.50 -12.20 -11.43
N GLU A 209 11.17 -13.27 -11.87
CA GLU A 209 10.81 -14.64 -11.51
C GLU A 209 10.85 -14.89 -10.00
N LEU A 210 11.81 -14.29 -9.28
CA LEU A 210 11.85 -14.35 -7.82
C LEU A 210 10.62 -13.68 -7.21
N LEU A 211 10.25 -12.49 -7.69
CA LEU A 211 9.06 -11.77 -7.25
C LEU A 211 7.77 -12.56 -7.56
N GLU A 212 7.68 -13.25 -8.69
CA GLU A 212 6.55 -14.11 -9.04
C GLU A 212 6.37 -15.29 -8.07
N ARG A 213 7.45 -15.84 -7.54
CA ARG A 213 7.34 -16.87 -6.48
C ARG A 213 6.78 -16.32 -5.17
N ILE A 214 7.04 -15.05 -4.88
CA ILE A 214 6.49 -14.38 -3.68
C ILE A 214 5.06 -13.90 -3.92
N PHE A 215 4.80 -13.35 -5.09
CA PHE A 215 3.52 -12.79 -5.53
C PHE A 215 3.01 -13.54 -6.78
N PRO A 216 2.43 -14.73 -6.63
CA PRO A 216 2.05 -15.56 -7.77
C PRO A 216 1.12 -14.83 -8.73
N VAL A 217 1.50 -14.82 -10.00
CA VAL A 217 0.72 -14.21 -11.08
C VAL A 217 0.26 -15.31 -12.00
N SER A 218 -1.03 -15.63 -11.97
CA SER A 218 -1.64 -16.61 -12.87
C SER A 218 -1.85 -16.00 -14.27
N VAL A 219 -0.75 -15.59 -14.93
CA VAL A 219 -0.80 -14.85 -16.21
C VAL A 219 -0.80 -15.76 -17.44
N GLY A 220 -0.52 -17.07 -17.30
CA GLY A 220 -0.46 -18.00 -18.44
C GLY A 220 -1.75 -18.16 -19.23
N GLN A 221 -2.80 -17.41 -18.90
CA GLN A 221 -4.14 -17.52 -19.48
C GLN A 221 -4.71 -16.18 -19.95
N ILE A 222 -3.93 -15.08 -19.96
CA ILE A 222 -4.44 -13.78 -20.44
C ILE A 222 -4.28 -13.75 -21.97
N PRO A 223 -5.39 -13.76 -22.74
CA PRO A 223 -5.34 -13.61 -24.18
C PRO A 223 -4.83 -12.24 -24.61
N GLU A 224 -4.22 -12.15 -25.81
CA GLU A 224 -3.73 -10.86 -26.33
C GLU A 224 -4.84 -9.81 -26.50
N ASN A 225 -6.06 -10.26 -26.82
CA ASN A 225 -7.21 -9.35 -26.99
C ASN A 225 -7.99 -9.20 -25.67
N SER A 226 -7.35 -8.68 -24.64
CA SER A 226 -7.93 -8.54 -23.31
C SER A 226 -8.10 -7.09 -22.88
N VAL A 227 -9.11 -6.85 -22.05
CA VAL A 227 -9.35 -5.60 -21.35
C VAL A 227 -9.30 -5.84 -19.84
N LEU A 228 -8.74 -4.91 -19.09
CA LEU A 228 -8.55 -5.06 -17.66
C LEU A 228 -9.56 -4.21 -16.87
N LEU A 229 -10.33 -4.87 -16.01
CA LEU A 229 -11.16 -4.22 -15.00
C LEU A 229 -10.44 -4.26 -13.65
N LEU A 230 -10.22 -3.11 -13.03
CA LEU A 230 -9.75 -2.99 -11.66
C LEU A 230 -10.92 -2.66 -10.75
N THR A 231 -11.24 -3.55 -9.81
CA THR A 231 -12.36 -3.31 -8.90
C THR A 231 -11.94 -2.56 -7.65
N GLN A 232 -12.93 -1.99 -6.96
CA GLN A 232 -12.83 -1.51 -5.59
C GLN A 232 -13.76 -2.30 -4.70
N ALA A 233 -13.42 -2.41 -3.43
CA ALA A 233 -14.25 -3.05 -2.41
C ALA A 233 -15.40 -2.10 -1.98
N LEU A 234 -16.35 -1.84 -2.90
CA LEU A 234 -17.40 -0.81 -2.70
C LEU A 234 -18.25 -1.11 -1.47
N LYS A 235 -18.59 -2.37 -1.23
CA LYS A 235 -19.34 -2.83 -0.07
C LYS A 235 -18.54 -2.62 1.22
N GLU A 236 -17.30 -3.02 1.27
CA GLU A 236 -16.43 -2.90 2.43
C GLU A 236 -16.16 -1.43 2.79
N TYR A 237 -16.24 -0.53 1.80
CA TYR A 237 -16.16 0.92 1.99
C TYR A 237 -17.53 1.59 2.23
N ASN A 238 -18.62 0.80 2.38
CA ASN A 238 -19.98 1.29 2.57
C ASN A 238 -20.45 2.23 1.45
N VAL A 239 -19.99 2.02 0.22
CA VAL A 239 -20.43 2.75 -0.98
C VAL A 239 -21.70 2.13 -1.53
N VAL A 240 -21.82 0.81 -1.40
CA VAL A 240 -23.00 0.01 -1.76
C VAL A 240 -23.42 -0.87 -0.58
N SER A 241 -24.66 -1.40 -0.62
CA SER A 241 -25.24 -2.14 0.49
C SER A 241 -24.77 -3.60 0.55
N ASP A 242 -24.53 -4.22 -0.59
CA ASP A 242 -24.27 -5.66 -0.70
C ASP A 242 -23.46 -6.01 -1.98
N ASP A 243 -23.02 -7.28 -2.03
CA ASP A 243 -22.24 -7.80 -3.17
C ASP A 243 -23.06 -7.80 -4.47
N SER A 244 -24.37 -8.03 -4.42
CA SER A 244 -25.22 -8.05 -5.62
C SER A 244 -25.29 -6.66 -6.26
N GLN A 245 -25.36 -5.60 -5.46
CA GLN A 245 -25.31 -4.23 -5.97
C GLN A 245 -23.92 -3.92 -6.57
N GLN A 246 -22.86 -4.33 -5.90
CA GLN A 246 -21.49 -4.17 -6.38
C GLN A 246 -21.30 -4.87 -7.73
N LEU A 247 -21.69 -6.14 -7.84
CA LEU A 247 -21.58 -6.93 -9.07
C LEU A 247 -22.39 -6.33 -10.22
N ARG A 248 -23.63 -5.83 -9.97
CA ARG A 248 -24.40 -5.13 -11.01
C ARG A 248 -23.69 -3.90 -11.56
N ILE A 249 -23.03 -3.12 -10.68
CA ILE A 249 -22.28 -1.93 -11.11
C ILE A 249 -21.11 -2.34 -11.99
N TYR A 250 -20.35 -3.38 -11.60
CA TYR A 250 -19.23 -3.85 -12.41
C TYR A 250 -19.69 -4.56 -13.69
N ARG A 251 -20.90 -5.17 -13.72
CA ARG A 251 -21.51 -5.71 -14.94
C ARG A 251 -21.80 -4.57 -15.93
N ALA A 252 -22.51 -3.54 -15.50
CA ALA A 252 -22.79 -2.38 -16.34
C ALA A 252 -21.50 -1.68 -16.84
N LEU A 253 -20.45 -1.68 -16.01
CA LEU A 253 -19.16 -1.15 -16.42
C LEU A 253 -18.49 -2.03 -17.48
N ALA A 254 -18.51 -3.36 -17.31
CA ALA A 254 -17.98 -4.30 -18.27
C ALA A 254 -18.73 -4.21 -19.61
N ASP A 255 -20.05 -4.17 -19.59
CA ASP A 255 -20.89 -4.05 -20.81
C ASP A 255 -20.57 -2.78 -21.60
N ARG A 256 -20.11 -1.73 -20.94
CA ARG A 256 -19.70 -0.46 -21.58
C ARG A 256 -18.34 -0.52 -22.25
N PHE A 257 -17.36 -1.28 -21.70
CA PHE A 257 -15.97 -1.22 -22.11
C PHE A 257 -15.45 -2.48 -22.79
N VAL A 258 -16.13 -3.62 -22.63
CA VAL A 258 -15.72 -4.89 -23.27
C VAL A 258 -16.37 -5.00 -24.63
N GLY A 259 -15.54 -4.98 -25.68
CA GLY A 259 -16.00 -5.13 -27.06
C GLY A 259 -16.27 -6.58 -27.44
N LYS A 260 -16.93 -6.77 -28.59
CA LYS A 260 -17.19 -8.12 -29.12
C LYS A 260 -15.90 -8.86 -29.41
N GLY A 261 -15.73 -10.05 -28.82
CA GLY A 261 -14.55 -10.90 -29.02
C GLY A 261 -13.36 -10.51 -28.14
N GLU A 262 -13.52 -9.57 -27.21
CA GLU A 262 -12.52 -9.27 -26.21
C GLU A 262 -12.72 -10.12 -24.95
N THR A 263 -11.63 -10.45 -24.28
CA THR A 263 -11.65 -11.16 -23.00
C THR A 263 -11.58 -10.18 -21.84
N LEU A 264 -12.55 -10.24 -20.95
CA LEU A 264 -12.52 -9.47 -19.69
C LEU A 264 -11.54 -10.13 -18.73
N VAL A 265 -10.59 -9.34 -18.23
CA VAL A 265 -9.71 -9.71 -17.11
C VAL A 265 -10.08 -8.86 -15.92
N ILE A 266 -10.38 -9.48 -14.81
CA ILE A 266 -10.78 -8.80 -13.58
C ILE A 266 -9.67 -8.93 -12.54
N LYS A 267 -9.19 -7.81 -12.03
CA LYS A 267 -8.28 -7.77 -10.88
C LYS A 267 -9.05 -7.23 -9.67
N PRO A 268 -9.52 -8.12 -8.78
CA PRO A 268 -10.23 -7.70 -7.60
C PRO A 268 -9.34 -6.93 -6.62
N HIS A 269 -9.95 -6.00 -5.88
CA HIS A 269 -9.29 -5.33 -4.77
C HIS A 269 -9.00 -6.35 -3.63
N PRO A 270 -7.86 -6.26 -2.90
CA PRO A 270 -7.52 -7.24 -1.85
C PRO A 270 -8.57 -7.40 -0.74
N ARG A 271 -9.35 -6.37 -0.44
CA ARG A 271 -10.43 -6.40 0.55
C ARG A 271 -11.78 -6.81 0.00
N ASP A 272 -11.87 -7.01 -1.31
CA ASP A 272 -13.13 -7.35 -1.97
C ASP A 272 -13.57 -8.78 -1.60
N THR A 273 -14.87 -8.94 -1.30
CA THR A 273 -15.47 -10.23 -0.93
C THR A 273 -16.41 -10.77 -1.98
N ALA A 274 -16.72 -9.99 -3.04
CA ALA A 274 -17.62 -10.40 -4.11
C ALA A 274 -17.03 -11.54 -4.96
N ASP A 275 -17.87 -12.48 -5.37
CA ASP A 275 -17.49 -13.60 -6.24
C ASP A 275 -17.62 -13.20 -7.72
N TYR A 276 -16.56 -12.68 -8.27
CA TYR A 276 -16.49 -12.29 -9.68
C TYR A 276 -16.50 -13.48 -10.62
N SER A 277 -16.00 -14.66 -10.22
CA SER A 277 -15.99 -15.84 -11.08
C SER A 277 -17.38 -16.39 -11.34
N ALA A 278 -18.27 -16.31 -10.34
CA ALA A 278 -19.68 -16.69 -10.50
C ALA A 278 -20.44 -15.70 -11.38
N GLU A 279 -20.18 -14.40 -11.23
CA GLU A 279 -20.86 -13.35 -11.99
C GLU A 279 -20.36 -13.23 -13.44
N PHE A 280 -19.09 -13.47 -13.69
CA PHE A 280 -18.44 -13.34 -15.00
C PHE A 280 -17.75 -14.66 -15.39
N PRO A 281 -18.51 -15.71 -15.79
CA PRO A 281 -17.95 -17.05 -16.03
C PRO A 281 -16.94 -17.10 -17.18
N ASP A 282 -17.01 -16.17 -18.13
CA ASP A 282 -16.10 -16.08 -19.28
C ASP A 282 -14.89 -15.17 -19.02
N ALA A 283 -14.81 -14.54 -17.86
CA ALA A 283 -13.72 -13.64 -17.51
C ALA A 283 -12.55 -14.39 -16.85
N VAL A 284 -11.36 -13.86 -17.04
CA VAL A 284 -10.17 -14.28 -16.28
C VAL A 284 -10.11 -13.46 -14.98
N VAL A 285 -10.38 -14.09 -13.84
CA VAL A 285 -10.30 -13.43 -12.54
C VAL A 285 -8.94 -13.67 -11.91
N LEU A 286 -8.17 -12.60 -11.72
CA LEU A 286 -6.83 -12.65 -11.12
C LEU A 286 -6.91 -12.78 -9.59
N ASP A 287 -5.85 -13.32 -8.98
CA ASP A 287 -5.76 -13.36 -7.52
C ASP A 287 -5.83 -11.93 -6.94
N LYS A 288 -6.77 -11.69 -6.05
CA LYS A 288 -6.97 -10.40 -5.39
C LYS A 288 -5.77 -9.97 -4.55
N ASN A 289 -4.96 -10.91 -4.07
CA ASN A 289 -3.78 -10.68 -3.24
C ASN A 289 -2.52 -10.34 -4.06
N MET A 290 -2.55 -10.51 -5.37
CA MET A 290 -1.46 -10.10 -6.26
C MET A 290 -1.43 -8.57 -6.39
N PRO A 291 -0.30 -7.88 -6.18
CA PRO A 291 -0.18 -6.46 -6.53
C PRO A 291 -0.35 -6.27 -8.05
N VAL A 292 -1.14 -5.27 -8.44
CA VAL A 292 -1.37 -4.98 -9.86
C VAL A 292 -0.09 -4.63 -10.62
N GLU A 293 0.89 -4.09 -9.94
CA GLU A 293 2.20 -3.74 -10.45
C GLU A 293 3.00 -4.97 -10.95
N MET A 294 2.63 -6.17 -10.50
CA MET A 294 3.19 -7.41 -11.05
C MET A 294 2.82 -7.62 -12.52
N LEU A 295 1.68 -7.08 -12.99
CA LEU A 295 1.32 -7.09 -14.42
C LEU A 295 2.26 -6.24 -15.27
N GLU A 296 2.76 -5.13 -14.70
CA GLU A 296 3.75 -4.28 -15.37
C GLU A 296 5.15 -4.93 -15.42
N LEU A 297 5.53 -5.64 -14.36
CA LEU A 297 6.79 -6.36 -14.30
C LEU A 297 6.82 -7.51 -15.31
N LYS A 298 5.67 -8.16 -15.55
CA LYS A 298 5.50 -9.11 -16.64
C LYS A 298 5.31 -8.38 -17.98
N ARG A 299 6.41 -7.98 -18.60
CA ARG A 299 6.46 -7.27 -19.89
C ARG A 299 5.69 -7.92 -21.02
N GLN A 300 5.27 -9.18 -20.86
CA GLN A 300 4.49 -9.95 -21.83
C GLN A 300 2.98 -9.73 -21.71
N VAL A 301 2.51 -9.08 -20.66
CA VAL A 301 1.08 -8.80 -20.44
C VAL A 301 0.77 -7.40 -20.90
N HIS A 302 -0.16 -7.33 -21.85
CA HIS A 302 -0.60 -6.05 -22.38
C HIS A 302 -2.12 -6.06 -22.58
N PHE A 303 -2.78 -4.95 -22.23
CA PHE A 303 -4.21 -4.77 -22.36
C PHE A 303 -4.50 -3.63 -23.35
N ARG A 304 -5.49 -3.79 -24.20
CA ARG A 304 -5.96 -2.70 -25.07
C ARG A 304 -6.47 -1.53 -24.22
N THR A 305 -7.22 -1.84 -23.19
CA THR A 305 -7.80 -0.84 -22.26
C THR A 305 -7.79 -1.40 -20.85
N ALA A 306 -7.51 -0.54 -19.89
CA ALA A 306 -7.80 -0.80 -18.49
C ALA A 306 -8.82 0.24 -17.99
N PHE A 307 -9.78 -0.20 -17.19
CA PHE A 307 -10.81 0.68 -16.67
C PHE A 307 -11.11 0.39 -15.18
N ALA A 308 -11.51 1.43 -14.49
CA ALA A 308 -11.82 1.36 -13.07
C ALA A 308 -12.88 2.39 -12.70
N LEU A 309 -13.54 2.17 -11.57
CA LEU A 309 -14.48 3.11 -10.97
C LEU A 309 -13.78 3.94 -9.89
N ASP A 310 -13.80 5.28 -10.01
CA ASP A 310 -13.37 6.24 -8.97
C ASP A 310 -11.97 5.98 -8.37
N PHE A 311 -11.03 5.46 -9.17
CA PHE A 311 -9.72 5.05 -8.68
C PHE A 311 -8.58 5.84 -9.34
N SER A 312 -8.04 6.81 -8.62
CA SER A 312 -7.03 7.73 -9.15
C SER A 312 -5.65 7.10 -9.42
N THR A 313 -5.30 6.02 -8.73
CA THR A 313 -3.97 5.39 -8.85
C THR A 313 -3.81 4.60 -10.15
N VAL A 314 -4.92 4.20 -10.76
CA VAL A 314 -4.99 3.38 -11.98
C VAL A 314 -4.55 4.13 -13.23
N SER A 315 -4.64 5.45 -13.24
CA SER A 315 -4.35 6.27 -14.42
C SER A 315 -2.91 6.20 -14.96
N ARG A 316 -2.06 5.36 -14.37
CA ARG A 316 -0.63 5.28 -14.69
C ARG A 316 -0.11 3.86 -14.92
N LEU A 317 -0.99 2.86 -15.06
CA LEU A 317 -0.56 1.51 -15.47
C LEU A 317 0.02 1.54 -16.88
N LYS A 318 1.20 0.95 -17.05
CA LYS A 318 1.89 0.89 -18.35
C LYS A 318 1.58 -0.36 -19.16
N CYS A 319 0.88 -1.32 -18.56
CA CYS A 319 0.46 -2.56 -19.23
C CYS A 319 -0.84 -2.41 -20.03
N ALA A 320 -1.32 -1.19 -20.28
CA ALA A 320 -2.50 -0.92 -21.10
C ALA A 320 -2.28 0.29 -22.03
N ASP A 321 -2.82 0.22 -23.27
CA ASP A 321 -2.75 1.33 -24.25
C ASP A 321 -3.55 2.55 -23.79
N SER A 322 -4.68 2.29 -23.15
CA SER A 322 -5.56 3.35 -22.62
C SER A 322 -6.09 3.02 -21.24
N MET A 323 -6.29 4.06 -20.44
CA MET A 323 -6.88 3.97 -19.10
C MET A 323 -8.10 4.86 -19.00
N THR A 324 -9.19 4.29 -18.46
CA THR A 324 -10.41 5.05 -18.21
C THR A 324 -10.82 4.92 -16.75
N VAL A 325 -10.89 6.07 -16.08
CA VAL A 325 -11.46 6.15 -14.73
C VAL A 325 -12.88 6.70 -14.85
N VAL A 326 -13.85 5.88 -14.49
CA VAL A 326 -15.27 6.26 -14.50
C VAL A 326 -15.58 6.93 -13.17
N SER A 327 -16.30 8.05 -13.22
CA SER A 327 -16.62 8.80 -12.00
C SER A 327 -17.60 8.02 -11.12
N ARG A 328 -17.60 8.33 -9.82
CA ARG A 328 -18.50 7.72 -8.84
C ARG A 328 -20.00 7.97 -9.13
N GLU A 329 -20.32 8.97 -9.93
CA GLU A 329 -21.66 9.28 -10.39
C GLU A 329 -22.30 8.12 -11.18
N PHE A 330 -21.47 7.30 -11.85
CA PHE A 330 -21.90 6.10 -12.55
C PHE A 330 -22.67 5.13 -11.63
N ILE A 331 -22.31 5.04 -10.36
CA ILE A 331 -23.04 4.22 -9.37
C ILE A 331 -24.50 4.68 -9.27
N ASN A 332 -24.73 5.99 -9.27
CA ASN A 332 -26.08 6.55 -9.21
C ASN A 332 -26.85 6.31 -10.51
N GLU A 333 -26.18 6.36 -11.67
CA GLU A 333 -26.77 6.08 -12.97
C GLU A 333 -27.28 4.64 -13.05
N VAL A 334 -26.46 3.67 -12.61
CA VAL A 334 -26.83 2.24 -12.55
C VAL A 334 -27.98 2.02 -11.57
N ASN A 335 -27.91 2.60 -10.38
CA ASN A 335 -28.96 2.46 -9.35
C ASN A 335 -30.32 3.08 -9.77
N CYS A 336 -30.28 4.10 -10.63
CA CYS A 336 -31.48 4.74 -11.18
C CYS A 336 -32.01 4.07 -12.47
N GLY A 337 -31.37 2.98 -12.93
CA GLY A 337 -31.74 2.30 -14.19
C GLY A 337 -31.51 3.15 -15.45
N LYS A 338 -30.57 4.11 -15.40
CA LYS A 338 -30.19 4.95 -16.53
C LYS A 338 -29.13 4.31 -17.42
N VAL A 339 -28.52 3.27 -16.92
CA VAL A 339 -27.56 2.41 -17.63
C VAL A 339 -28.11 1.00 -17.56
N PRO A 340 -28.14 0.23 -18.68
CA PRO A 340 -28.65 -1.13 -18.73
C PRO A 340 -27.95 -2.07 -17.77
#